data_8bba63cf7ad9b7c063999b004bdfc52b
#
_entry.id   8bba63cf7ad9b7c063999b004bdfc52b
#
_cell.length_a   1.000
_cell.length_b   1.000
_cell.length_c   1.000
_cell.angle_alpha   90.00
_cell.angle_beta   90.00
_cell.angle_gamma   90.00
#
_symmetry.space_group_name_H-M   'P 1'
#
loop_
_entity.id
_entity.type
_entity.pdbx_description
1 polymer ?
#
loop_
_entity_poly.entity_id
_entity_poly.type
_entity_poly.pdbx_seq_one_letter_code
_entity_poly.pdbx_strand_id
1 'polypeptide(L)'
;MTGRLEVRVEEYAGPHRDLIDSFREAEDSEIRLAAYLDLGRVWVARGDDGEILGHLQAVAEDGGTTWEVTNTAVAPDARRRGIGRLLLARAVDEARAVGVRRVVLATAAADVGALRFYQRCGFRMTHVVHDAFGPHTGYLEPIVVDGNPMRDQVWFEHVL
;
A
#
# COMPACT_ATOMS: atom_id res chain seq x y z
N MET A 1 19.42 -25.18 9.51
CA MET A 1 19.03 -24.89 8.12
C MET A 1 17.97 -23.80 8.14
N THR A 2 18.38 -22.59 7.86
CA THR A 2 17.44 -21.49 7.61
C THR A 2 16.91 -21.67 6.19
N GLY A 3 15.79 -22.36 6.06
CA GLY A 3 15.07 -22.44 4.80
C GLY A 3 14.72 -21.02 4.35
N ARG A 4 15.18 -20.63 3.17
CA ARG A 4 14.82 -19.36 2.54
C ARG A 4 13.30 -19.42 2.37
N LEU A 5 12.58 -18.53 3.04
CA LEU A 5 11.13 -18.44 2.89
C LEU A 5 10.86 -18.12 1.42
N GLU A 6 10.24 -19.06 0.72
CA GLU A 6 9.85 -18.82 -0.67
C GLU A 6 8.55 -18.01 -0.67
N VAL A 7 8.64 -16.75 -1.07
CA VAL A 7 7.47 -15.87 -1.17
C VAL A 7 7.06 -15.78 -2.63
N ARG A 8 5.78 -16.04 -2.88
CA ARG A 8 5.19 -15.93 -4.21
C ARG A 8 4.16 -14.81 -4.22
N VAL A 9 4.29 -13.90 -5.19
CA VAL A 9 3.31 -12.82 -5.42
C VAL A 9 2.41 -13.20 -6.56
N GLU A 10 1.10 -13.11 -6.33
CA GLU A 10 0.08 -13.44 -7.33
C GLU A 10 -1.08 -12.44 -7.24
N GLU A 11 -1.80 -12.25 -8.35
CA GLU A 11 -3.04 -11.49 -8.34
C GLU A 11 -4.11 -12.26 -7.58
N TYR A 12 -4.81 -11.57 -6.68
CA TYR A 12 -5.87 -12.15 -5.87
C TYR A 12 -7.20 -12.10 -6.62
N ALA A 13 -7.79 -13.26 -6.89
CA ALA A 13 -9.02 -13.38 -7.66
C ALA A 13 -10.29 -13.41 -6.81
N GLY A 14 -10.16 -13.52 -5.49
CA GLY A 14 -11.31 -13.59 -4.56
C GLY A 14 -11.85 -12.21 -4.18
N PRO A 15 -12.94 -12.17 -3.38
CA PRO A 15 -13.49 -10.93 -2.86
C PRO A 15 -12.46 -10.22 -1.97
N HIS A 16 -12.26 -8.91 -2.18
CA HIS A 16 -11.28 -8.15 -1.40
C HIS A 16 -11.61 -8.13 0.11
N ARG A 17 -12.88 -8.25 0.46
CA ARG A 17 -13.32 -8.31 1.87
C ARG A 17 -12.74 -9.50 2.64
N ASP A 18 -12.35 -10.57 1.96
CA ASP A 18 -11.67 -11.71 2.58
C ASP A 18 -10.28 -11.32 3.10
N LEU A 19 -9.74 -10.20 2.64
CA LEU A 19 -8.45 -9.64 3.05
C LEU A 19 -8.59 -8.48 4.03
N ILE A 20 -9.78 -8.28 4.62
CA ILE A 20 -10.09 -7.08 5.41
C ILE A 20 -9.09 -6.82 6.55
N ASP A 21 -8.64 -7.87 7.22
CA ASP A 21 -7.67 -7.72 8.32
C ASP A 21 -6.33 -7.19 7.82
N SER A 22 -5.89 -7.61 6.64
CA SER A 22 -4.67 -7.09 6.01
C SER A 22 -4.84 -5.63 5.61
N PHE A 23 -6.00 -5.25 5.05
CA PHE A 23 -6.31 -3.86 4.70
C PHE A 23 -6.33 -2.95 5.93
N ARG A 24 -6.84 -3.43 7.05
CA ARG A 24 -6.89 -2.66 8.31
C ARG A 24 -5.52 -2.39 8.90
N GLU A 25 -4.51 -3.17 8.57
CA GLU A 25 -3.12 -2.87 8.96
C GLU A 25 -2.62 -1.54 8.40
N ALA A 26 -3.12 -1.12 7.24
CA ALA A 26 -2.69 0.09 6.56
C ALA A 26 -3.71 1.24 6.60
N GLU A 27 -4.99 0.96 6.94
CA GLU A 27 -6.04 1.97 6.98
C GLU A 27 -6.72 2.02 8.35
N ASP A 28 -6.58 3.16 9.01
CA ASP A 28 -7.13 3.38 10.35
C ASP A 28 -8.58 3.85 10.33
N SER A 29 -9.10 4.26 9.16
CA SER A 29 -10.46 4.74 9.02
C SER A 29 -11.35 3.71 8.35
N GLU A 30 -12.33 3.18 9.08
CA GLU A 30 -13.34 2.25 8.54
C GLU A 30 -14.20 2.91 7.45
N ILE A 31 -14.47 4.21 7.58
CA ILE A 31 -15.24 4.98 6.60
C ILE A 31 -14.50 5.03 5.27
N ARG A 32 -13.20 5.34 5.31
CA ARG A 32 -12.37 5.38 4.11
C ARG A 32 -12.19 4.00 3.51
N LEU A 33 -11.91 3.00 4.34
CA LEU A 33 -11.73 1.63 3.88
C LEU A 33 -12.96 1.12 3.12
N ALA A 34 -14.16 1.36 3.65
CA ALA A 34 -15.41 0.98 2.99
C ALA A 34 -15.57 1.63 1.61
N ALA A 35 -15.02 2.84 1.42
CA ALA A 35 -15.13 3.57 0.17
C ALA A 35 -14.29 2.96 -0.97
N TYR A 36 -13.15 2.30 -0.66
CA TYR A 36 -12.27 1.82 -1.72
C TYR A 36 -11.96 0.31 -1.68
N LEU A 37 -12.39 -0.42 -0.65
CA LEU A 37 -12.03 -1.83 -0.45
C LEU A 37 -12.27 -2.69 -1.70
N ASP A 38 -13.42 -2.53 -2.34
CA ASP A 38 -13.83 -3.37 -3.47
C ASP A 38 -13.33 -2.86 -4.84
N LEU A 39 -12.50 -1.79 -4.85
CA LEU A 39 -12.01 -1.18 -6.08
C LEU A 39 -10.71 -1.83 -6.58
N GLY A 40 -10.47 -1.70 -7.87
CA GLY A 40 -9.19 -2.00 -8.49
C GLY A 40 -8.76 -3.46 -8.46
N ARG A 41 -7.45 -3.65 -8.46
CA ARG A 41 -6.81 -4.98 -8.48
C ARG A 41 -5.99 -5.16 -7.20
N VAL A 42 -5.90 -6.38 -6.73
CA VAL A 42 -5.13 -6.73 -5.53
C VAL A 42 -4.15 -7.85 -5.85
N TRP A 43 -2.93 -7.72 -5.37
CA TRP A 43 -1.92 -8.77 -5.34
C TRP A 43 -1.66 -9.18 -3.91
N VAL A 44 -1.39 -10.46 -3.71
CA VAL A 44 -1.02 -11.02 -2.40
C VAL A 44 0.34 -11.69 -2.47
N ALA A 45 1.06 -11.62 -1.37
CA ALA A 45 2.27 -12.39 -1.16
C ALA A 45 1.91 -13.62 -0.34
N ARG A 46 2.21 -14.82 -0.87
CA ARG A 46 1.97 -16.08 -0.18
C ARG A 46 3.28 -16.71 0.26
N GLY A 47 3.27 -17.27 1.45
CA GLY A 47 4.37 -18.06 1.98
C GLY A 47 4.28 -19.54 1.57
N ASP A 48 5.16 -20.36 2.14
CA ASP A 48 5.29 -21.78 1.80
C ASP A 48 4.02 -22.60 2.03
N ASP A 49 3.28 -22.27 3.09
CA ASP A 49 2.02 -22.94 3.43
C ASP A 49 0.79 -22.33 2.74
N GLY A 50 1.00 -21.41 1.80
CA GLY A 50 -0.06 -20.70 1.11
C GLY A 50 -0.70 -19.57 1.90
N GLU A 51 -0.19 -19.29 3.10
CA GLU A 51 -0.66 -18.19 3.94
C GLU A 51 -0.40 -16.84 3.28
N ILE A 52 -1.30 -15.87 3.51
CA ILE A 52 -1.15 -14.52 2.99
C ILE A 52 -0.29 -13.72 3.96
N LEU A 53 0.88 -13.28 3.48
CA LEU A 53 1.86 -12.53 4.24
C LEU A 53 1.73 -11.01 4.04
N GLY A 54 1.01 -10.60 3.03
CA GLY A 54 0.80 -9.19 2.70
C GLY A 54 -0.03 -9.02 1.44
N HIS A 55 -0.43 -7.79 1.19
CA HIS A 55 -1.21 -7.43 0.00
C HIS A 55 -0.82 -6.06 -0.53
N LEU A 56 -1.23 -5.76 -1.75
CA LEU A 56 -1.19 -4.44 -2.35
C LEU A 56 -2.40 -4.27 -3.26
N GLN A 57 -3.12 -3.17 -3.07
CA GLN A 57 -4.23 -2.76 -3.94
C GLN A 57 -3.79 -1.60 -4.82
N ALA A 58 -4.14 -1.67 -6.10
CA ALA A 58 -3.96 -0.57 -7.05
C ALA A 58 -5.27 -0.27 -7.76
N VAL A 59 -5.59 1.01 -7.87
CA VAL A 59 -6.80 1.52 -8.51
C VAL A 59 -6.39 2.42 -9.68
N ALA A 60 -7.01 2.20 -10.84
CA ALA A 60 -6.76 3.01 -12.03
C ALA A 60 -7.41 4.38 -11.89
N GLU A 61 -6.65 5.41 -12.24
CA GLU A 61 -7.04 6.81 -12.24
C GLU A 61 -6.76 7.44 -13.61
N ASP A 62 -7.30 8.63 -13.84
CA ASP A 62 -7.04 9.42 -15.05
C ASP A 62 -7.23 8.62 -16.36
N GLY A 63 -8.33 7.88 -16.46
CA GLY A 63 -8.62 7.08 -17.64
C GLY A 63 -7.68 5.90 -17.85
N GLY A 64 -7.03 5.43 -16.77
CA GLY A 64 -6.11 4.29 -16.80
C GLY A 64 -4.66 4.65 -17.07
N THR A 65 -4.31 5.93 -17.14
CA THR A 65 -2.93 6.38 -17.34
C THR A 65 -2.12 6.39 -16.06
N THR A 66 -2.78 6.44 -14.92
CA THR A 66 -2.18 6.43 -13.58
C THR A 66 -2.78 5.30 -12.75
N TRP A 67 -1.96 4.60 -11.99
CA TRP A 67 -2.43 3.71 -10.93
C TRP A 67 -2.07 4.30 -9.58
N GLU A 68 -3.05 4.30 -8.67
CA GLU A 68 -2.81 4.63 -7.26
C GLU A 68 -2.71 3.35 -6.45
N VAL A 69 -1.63 3.21 -5.67
CA VAL A 69 -1.56 2.19 -4.61
C VAL A 69 -2.35 2.74 -3.43
N THR A 70 -3.57 2.23 -3.27
CA THR A 70 -4.52 2.74 -2.27
C THR A 70 -4.35 2.10 -0.90
N ASN A 71 -3.84 0.86 -0.86
CA ASN A 71 -3.60 0.14 0.39
C ASN A 71 -2.53 -0.93 0.16
N THR A 72 -1.57 -1.01 1.05
CA THR A 72 -0.56 -2.08 1.05
C THR A 72 -0.08 -2.32 2.46
N ALA A 73 0.04 -3.57 2.84
CA ALA A 73 0.52 -3.97 4.16
C ALA A 73 1.20 -5.32 4.11
N VAL A 74 2.12 -5.53 5.05
CA VAL A 74 2.76 -6.81 5.32
C VAL A 74 2.40 -7.21 6.74
N ALA A 75 2.03 -8.48 6.94
CA ALA A 75 1.70 -9.01 8.26
C ALA A 75 2.85 -8.71 9.24
N PRO A 76 2.55 -8.32 10.49
CA PRO A 76 3.58 -7.89 11.45
C PRO A 76 4.72 -8.88 11.65
N ASP A 77 4.43 -10.16 11.68
CA ASP A 77 5.43 -11.23 11.86
C ASP A 77 6.21 -11.57 10.58
N ALA A 78 5.77 -11.06 9.43
CA ALA A 78 6.42 -11.26 8.14
C ALA A 78 7.22 -10.05 7.66
N ARG A 79 7.27 -8.97 8.44
CA ARG A 79 7.99 -7.74 8.08
C ARG A 79 9.50 -7.95 8.04
N ARG A 80 10.22 -7.04 7.36
CA ARG A 80 11.68 -7.01 7.19
C ARG A 80 12.25 -8.19 6.39
N ARG A 81 11.41 -8.81 5.54
CA ARG A 81 11.80 -9.89 4.64
C ARG A 81 11.74 -9.50 3.16
N GLY A 82 11.55 -8.21 2.86
CA GLY A 82 11.44 -7.70 1.49
C GLY A 82 10.10 -7.96 0.82
N ILE A 83 9.07 -8.37 1.54
CA ILE A 83 7.74 -8.70 0.97
C ILE A 83 7.06 -7.45 0.40
N GLY A 84 7.09 -6.33 1.11
CA GLY A 84 6.52 -5.08 0.61
C GLY A 84 7.15 -4.62 -0.69
N ARG A 85 8.47 -4.80 -0.82
CA ARG A 85 9.21 -4.49 -2.05
C ARG A 85 8.80 -5.40 -3.20
N LEU A 86 8.60 -6.69 -2.95
CA LEU A 86 8.13 -7.64 -3.97
C LEU A 86 6.73 -7.30 -4.47
N LEU A 87 5.82 -6.95 -3.55
CA LEU A 87 4.46 -6.53 -3.90
C LEU A 87 4.48 -5.27 -4.77
N LEU A 88 5.24 -4.27 -4.36
CA LEU A 88 5.34 -3.01 -5.07
C LEU A 88 5.97 -3.19 -6.46
N ALA A 89 7.03 -4.00 -6.56
CA ALA A 89 7.67 -4.32 -7.83
C ALA A 89 6.70 -5.03 -8.79
N ARG A 90 5.89 -5.96 -8.28
CA ARG A 90 4.88 -6.66 -9.09
C ARG A 90 3.83 -5.68 -9.61
N ALA A 91 3.32 -4.79 -8.78
CA ALA A 91 2.34 -3.79 -9.19
C ALA A 91 2.90 -2.85 -10.27
N VAL A 92 4.15 -2.42 -10.12
CA VAL A 92 4.84 -1.57 -11.12
C VAL A 92 5.01 -2.32 -12.44
N ASP A 93 5.42 -3.59 -12.41
CA ASP A 93 5.59 -4.41 -13.61
C ASP A 93 4.25 -4.62 -14.34
N GLU A 94 3.18 -4.91 -13.60
CA GLU A 94 1.83 -5.05 -14.16
C GLU A 94 1.33 -3.73 -14.76
N ALA A 95 1.54 -2.62 -14.07
CA ALA A 95 1.19 -1.30 -14.57
C ALA A 95 1.90 -1.00 -15.89
N ARG A 96 3.20 -1.28 -15.95
CA ARG A 96 4.00 -1.11 -17.17
C ARG A 96 3.48 -1.98 -18.31
N ALA A 97 3.11 -3.23 -18.01
CA ALA A 97 2.62 -4.18 -19.01
C ALA A 97 1.30 -3.75 -19.66
N VAL A 98 0.45 -3.01 -18.95
CA VAL A 98 -0.83 -2.53 -19.47
C VAL A 98 -0.80 -1.06 -19.94
N GLY A 99 0.38 -0.45 -20.01
CA GLY A 99 0.56 0.89 -20.59
C GLY A 99 0.30 2.04 -19.63
N VAL A 100 0.27 1.79 -18.33
CA VAL A 100 0.19 2.85 -17.30
C VAL A 100 1.47 3.69 -17.37
N ARG A 101 1.34 5.00 -17.23
CA ARG A 101 2.47 5.94 -17.34
C ARG A 101 3.14 6.22 -16.01
N ARG A 102 2.39 6.15 -14.91
CA ARG A 102 2.93 6.38 -13.57
C ARG A 102 2.13 5.64 -12.51
N VAL A 103 2.81 5.29 -11.44
CA VAL A 103 2.19 4.77 -10.22
C VAL A 103 2.36 5.82 -9.13
N VAL A 104 1.28 6.14 -8.42
CA VAL A 104 1.27 7.12 -7.34
C VAL A 104 0.83 6.46 -6.04
N LEU A 105 1.24 7.04 -4.94
CA LEU A 105 0.80 6.63 -3.61
C LEU A 105 1.01 7.77 -2.62
N ALA A 106 0.33 7.66 -1.49
CA ALA A 106 0.50 8.60 -0.39
C ALA A 106 0.67 7.86 0.93
N THR A 107 1.38 8.49 1.85
CA THR A 107 1.55 8.01 3.21
C THR A 107 1.56 9.15 4.19
N ALA A 108 1.33 8.86 5.48
CA ALA A 108 1.43 9.88 6.51
C ALA A 108 2.87 10.41 6.62
N ALA A 109 3.01 11.72 6.71
CA ALA A 109 4.33 12.35 6.94
C ALA A 109 4.96 11.88 8.25
N ALA A 110 4.13 11.47 9.23
CA ALA A 110 4.57 10.92 10.49
C ALA A 110 5.23 9.54 10.38
N ASP A 111 4.94 8.78 9.32
CA ASP A 111 5.49 7.45 9.10
C ASP A 111 6.85 7.52 8.42
N VAL A 112 7.88 7.76 9.19
CA VAL A 112 9.26 7.93 8.71
C VAL A 112 9.78 6.66 8.02
N GLY A 113 9.39 5.49 8.49
CA GLY A 113 9.76 4.21 7.88
C GLY A 113 9.18 4.06 6.48
N ALA A 114 7.93 4.43 6.29
CA ALA A 114 7.28 4.40 4.98
C ALA A 114 7.92 5.41 4.00
N LEU A 115 8.21 6.64 4.46
CA LEU A 115 8.90 7.64 3.64
C LEU A 115 10.23 7.10 3.11
N ARG A 116 11.02 6.46 3.96
CA ARG A 116 12.29 5.84 3.59
C ARG A 116 12.09 4.70 2.60
N PHE A 117 11.13 3.82 2.88
CA PHE A 117 10.83 2.64 2.07
C PHE A 117 10.48 3.01 0.62
N TYR A 118 9.55 3.94 0.42
CA TYR A 118 9.12 4.32 -0.93
C TYR A 118 10.22 4.98 -1.74
N GLN A 119 11.06 5.80 -1.11
CA GLN A 119 12.22 6.39 -1.78
C GLN A 119 13.23 5.31 -2.21
N ARG A 120 13.46 4.30 -1.38
CA ARG A 120 14.32 3.17 -1.74
C ARG A 120 13.76 2.30 -2.86
N CYS A 121 12.45 2.30 -3.03
CA CYS A 121 11.77 1.61 -4.13
C CYS A 121 11.72 2.45 -5.42
N GLY A 122 12.34 3.63 -5.46
CA GLY A 122 12.42 4.47 -6.65
C GLY A 122 11.30 5.48 -6.80
N PHE A 123 10.46 5.64 -5.78
CA PHE A 123 9.40 6.66 -5.75
C PHE A 123 9.98 8.01 -5.33
N ARG A 124 9.45 9.07 -5.92
CA ARG A 124 9.85 10.45 -5.59
C ARG A 124 8.66 11.22 -5.01
N MET A 125 8.94 12.05 -4.02
CA MET A 125 7.92 12.93 -3.44
C MET A 125 7.46 13.96 -4.45
N THR A 126 6.16 14.18 -4.54
CA THR A 126 5.55 15.18 -5.41
C THR A 126 5.04 16.37 -4.63
N HIS A 127 4.28 16.16 -3.57
CA HIS A 127 3.67 17.22 -2.78
C HIS A 127 3.21 16.74 -1.41
N VAL A 128 2.87 17.69 -0.55
CA VAL A 128 2.33 17.47 0.78
C VAL A 128 0.90 18.00 0.84
N VAL A 129 0.01 17.23 1.44
CA VAL A 129 -1.35 17.67 1.77
C VAL A 129 -1.41 17.91 3.28
N HIS A 130 -1.58 19.16 3.67
CA HIS A 130 -1.74 19.53 5.07
C HIS A 130 -3.09 19.07 5.61
N ASP A 131 -3.11 18.65 6.87
CA ASP A 131 -4.32 18.25 7.58
C ASP A 131 -5.14 17.16 6.88
N ALA A 132 -4.47 16.25 6.18
CA ALA A 132 -5.12 15.15 5.46
C ALA A 132 -5.76 14.12 6.40
N PHE A 133 -5.28 14.03 7.63
CA PHE A 133 -5.78 13.09 8.64
C PHE A 133 -6.48 13.84 9.78
N GLY A 134 -7.80 13.75 9.80
CA GLY A 134 -8.63 14.38 10.82
C GLY A 134 -10.09 13.94 10.68
N PRO A 135 -10.99 14.38 11.57
CA PRO A 135 -12.41 13.97 11.52
C PRO A 135 -13.08 14.28 10.17
N HIS A 136 -12.70 15.39 9.53
CA HIS A 136 -13.22 15.80 8.22
C HIS A 136 -12.84 14.86 7.07
N THR A 137 -11.84 14.01 7.25
CA THR A 137 -11.39 13.02 6.28
C THR A 137 -11.62 11.56 6.75
N GLY A 138 -12.36 11.36 7.83
CA GLY A 138 -12.72 10.04 8.32
C GLY A 138 -11.85 9.48 9.44
N TYR A 139 -10.92 10.27 9.97
CA TYR A 139 -10.04 9.90 11.10
C TYR A 139 -10.56 10.56 12.38
N LEU A 140 -11.45 9.86 13.08
CA LEU A 140 -12.22 10.42 14.20
C LEU A 140 -11.40 10.59 15.48
N GLU A 141 -10.36 9.78 15.66
CA GLU A 141 -9.49 9.80 16.83
C GLU A 141 -8.07 10.21 16.44
N PRO A 142 -7.35 10.95 17.31
CA PRO A 142 -5.94 11.27 17.09
C PRO A 142 -5.09 10.01 17.02
N ILE A 143 -4.19 9.95 16.02
CA ILE A 143 -3.27 8.84 15.82
C ILE A 143 -1.84 9.37 15.90
N VAL A 144 -0.97 8.61 16.55
CA VAL A 144 0.47 8.91 16.66
C VAL A 144 1.26 7.78 16.01
N VAL A 145 2.16 8.14 15.11
CA VAL A 145 3.04 7.20 14.40
C VAL A 145 4.49 7.66 14.60
N ASP A 146 5.35 6.76 15.07
CA ASP A 146 6.76 7.07 15.34
C ASP A 146 6.96 8.31 16.25
N GLY A 147 6.05 8.52 17.20
CA GLY A 147 6.07 9.66 18.11
C GLY A 147 5.55 10.97 17.52
N ASN A 148 5.13 10.98 16.26
CA ASN A 148 4.61 12.16 15.57
C ASN A 148 3.09 12.07 15.40
N PRO A 149 2.35 13.18 15.55
CA PRO A 149 0.94 13.19 15.20
C PRO A 149 0.75 12.87 13.71
N MET A 150 -0.18 11.96 13.40
CA MET A 150 -0.59 11.68 12.02
C MET A 150 -1.51 12.81 11.54
N ARG A 151 -0.94 13.76 10.83
CA ARG A 151 -1.61 14.99 10.43
C ARG A 151 -1.52 15.26 8.93
N ASP A 152 -0.29 15.36 8.40
CA ASP A 152 -0.02 15.68 7.01
C ASP A 152 0.28 14.41 6.20
N GLN A 153 0.05 14.49 4.89
CA GLN A 153 0.22 13.40 3.96
C GLN A 153 1.25 13.78 2.90
N VAL A 154 2.13 12.84 2.56
CA VAL A 154 3.12 13.00 1.49
C VAL A 154 2.75 12.11 0.31
N TRP A 155 2.67 12.70 -0.86
CA TRP A 155 2.44 11.99 -2.12
C TRP A 155 3.75 11.66 -2.81
N PHE A 156 3.76 10.50 -3.45
CA PHE A 156 4.89 9.97 -4.22
C PHE A 156 4.44 9.57 -5.62
N GLU A 157 5.39 9.57 -6.56
CA GLU A 157 5.18 9.00 -7.89
C GLU A 157 6.39 8.18 -8.34
N HIS A 158 6.11 7.21 -9.19
CA HIS A 158 7.11 6.48 -9.96
C HIS A 158 6.69 6.53 -11.43
N VAL A 159 7.46 7.24 -12.26
CA VAL A 159 7.20 7.36 -13.70
C VAL A 159 7.74 6.12 -14.41
N LEU A 160 6.91 5.50 -15.23
CA LEU A 160 7.22 4.24 -15.92
C LEU A 160 7.81 4.45 -17.31
#